data_5aae0736cdecd79d8a765e5560c91a20
#
_entry.id   5aae0736cdecd79d8a765e5560c91a20
#
_cell.length_a   1.000
_cell.length_b   1.000
_cell.length_c   1.000
_cell.angle_alpha   90.00
_cell.angle_beta   90.00
_cell.angle_gamma   90.00
#
_symmetry.space_group_name_H-M   'P 1'
#
loop_
_entity.id
_entity.type
_entity.pdbx_description
1 polymer ?
#
loop_
_entity_poly.entity_id
_entity_poly.type
_entity_poly.pdbx_seq_one_letter_code
_entity_poly.pdbx_strand_id
1 'polypeptide(L)'
;MSSESPIEILPPDSMHLSAATGWMQLGNTDEALVDLDKISDQYRGHYEVLHLEWHIHAQRREWERCAELGGYMIEQYPNSSAGWINQANSLFYLNRSHDAYQLLEPVAERFPKNEAIPYNLACYAWRFGDIDLAFDWYLVAEKVGESEKIREVALSDPDIEQLWDKIGK
;
A
#
# COMPACT_ATOMS: atom_id res chain seq x y z
N MET A 1 -5.60 0.76 27.32
CA MET A 1 -4.68 1.21 26.24
C MET A 1 -5.36 2.39 25.59
N SER A 2 -4.85 3.59 25.87
CA SER A 2 -5.42 4.86 25.40
C SER A 2 -5.34 4.91 23.88
N SER A 3 -6.49 4.93 23.23
CA SER A 3 -6.60 5.39 21.85
C SER A 3 -6.37 6.90 21.86
N GLU A 4 -5.12 7.31 21.77
CA GLU A 4 -4.84 8.70 21.45
C GLU A 4 -5.46 8.98 20.08
N SER A 5 -6.41 9.91 20.07
CA SER A 5 -6.95 10.42 18.80
C SER A 5 -5.78 10.92 17.96
N PRO A 6 -5.75 10.67 16.65
CA PRO A 6 -4.68 11.18 15.81
C PRO A 6 -4.58 12.69 16.02
N ILE A 7 -3.34 13.18 16.18
CA ILE A 7 -3.06 14.61 16.33
C ILE A 7 -3.58 15.31 15.08
N GLU A 8 -4.49 16.27 15.26
CA GLU A 8 -5.05 17.04 14.14
C GLU A 8 -3.97 17.95 13.55
N ILE A 9 -3.80 17.90 12.23
CA ILE A 9 -2.91 18.81 11.52
C ILE A 9 -3.60 20.16 11.37
N LEU A 10 -3.04 21.18 12.01
CA LEU A 10 -3.61 22.54 12.02
C LEU A 10 -3.06 23.42 10.89
N PRO A 11 -3.76 24.50 10.47
CA PRO A 11 -3.19 25.47 9.55
C PRO A 11 -1.90 26.13 10.12
N PRO A 12 -0.90 26.44 9.26
CA PRO A 12 -0.93 26.33 7.80
C PRO A 12 -0.65 24.93 7.24
N ASP A 13 -0.18 24.00 8.06
CA ASP A 13 0.27 22.65 7.62
C ASP A 13 -0.85 21.83 6.95
N SER A 14 -2.07 21.89 7.46
CA SER A 14 -3.24 21.24 6.84
C SER A 14 -3.56 21.80 5.46
N MET A 15 -3.29 23.08 5.20
CA MET A 15 -3.46 23.68 3.88
C MET A 15 -2.40 23.18 2.90
N HIS A 16 -1.15 23.02 3.35
CA HIS A 16 -0.07 22.44 2.55
C HIS A 16 -0.33 20.98 2.22
N LEU A 17 -0.82 20.20 3.19
CA LEU A 17 -1.21 18.80 2.96
C LEU A 17 -2.34 18.69 1.92
N SER A 18 -3.34 19.55 2.02
CA SER A 18 -4.45 19.59 1.06
C SER A 18 -3.98 20.00 -0.35
N ALA A 19 -3.10 20.98 -0.46
CA ALA A 19 -2.52 21.41 -1.73
C ALA A 19 -1.68 20.29 -2.36
N ALA A 20 -0.80 19.64 -1.59
CA ALA A 20 0.01 18.51 -2.03
C ALA A 20 -0.88 17.34 -2.53
N THR A 21 -1.97 17.04 -1.82
CA THR A 21 -2.95 16.03 -2.24
C THR A 21 -3.57 16.40 -3.59
N GLY A 22 -3.98 17.65 -3.77
CA GLY A 22 -4.53 18.14 -5.04
C GLY A 22 -3.54 18.02 -6.20
N TRP A 23 -2.28 18.41 -6.00
CA TRP A 23 -1.23 18.28 -7.00
C TRP A 23 -0.98 16.81 -7.38
N MET A 24 -0.91 15.91 -6.38
CA MET A 24 -0.75 14.48 -6.62
C MET A 24 -1.90 13.91 -7.47
N GLN A 25 -3.15 14.29 -7.18
CA GLN A 25 -4.32 13.86 -7.95
C GLN A 25 -4.29 14.35 -9.42
N LEU A 26 -3.69 15.51 -9.66
CA LEU A 26 -3.46 16.05 -10.99
C LEU A 26 -2.23 15.45 -11.69
N GLY A 27 -1.51 14.54 -11.04
CA GLY A 27 -0.28 13.95 -11.55
C GLY A 27 0.95 14.87 -11.49
N ASN A 28 0.85 16.02 -10.84
CA ASN A 28 1.97 16.96 -10.69
C ASN A 28 2.72 16.68 -9.38
N THR A 29 3.53 15.62 -9.41
CA THR A 29 4.28 15.13 -8.25
C THR A 29 5.37 16.11 -7.77
N ASP A 30 5.90 16.97 -8.63
CA ASP A 30 6.91 17.94 -8.25
C ASP A 30 6.31 19.03 -7.35
N GLU A 31 5.18 19.61 -7.74
CA GLU A 31 4.47 20.60 -6.92
C GLU A 31 3.91 19.96 -5.62
N ALA A 32 3.50 18.68 -5.69
CA ALA A 32 3.08 17.97 -4.50
C ALA A 32 4.20 17.88 -3.45
N LEU A 33 5.43 17.55 -3.86
CA LEU A 33 6.59 17.53 -2.97
C LEU A 33 6.94 18.91 -2.44
N VAL A 34 6.85 19.96 -3.28
CA VAL A 34 7.08 21.37 -2.84
C VAL A 34 6.11 21.77 -1.73
N ASP A 35 4.83 21.39 -1.82
CA ASP A 35 3.87 21.68 -0.76
C ASP A 35 4.06 20.79 0.47
N LEU A 36 4.42 19.51 0.31
CA LEU A 36 4.80 18.65 1.44
C LEU A 36 6.01 19.22 2.20
N ASP A 37 7.00 19.78 1.52
CA ASP A 37 8.20 20.35 2.14
C ASP A 37 7.92 21.55 3.04
N LYS A 38 6.77 22.20 2.88
CA LYS A 38 6.32 23.32 3.73
C LYS A 38 5.71 22.84 5.06
N ILE A 39 5.40 21.55 5.18
CA ILE A 39 4.84 20.99 6.41
C ILE A 39 5.91 21.00 7.50
N SER A 40 5.56 21.52 8.67
CA SER A 40 6.46 21.64 9.80
C SER A 40 6.90 20.29 10.36
N ASP A 41 8.09 20.22 10.95
CA ASP A 41 8.72 18.99 11.43
C ASP A 41 7.86 18.21 12.41
N GLN A 42 7.05 18.89 13.21
CA GLN A 42 6.15 18.23 14.17
C GLN A 42 5.09 17.32 13.52
N TYR A 43 4.75 17.55 12.23
CA TYR A 43 3.78 16.75 11.49
C TYR A 43 4.40 15.85 10.41
N ARG A 44 5.74 15.89 10.20
CA ARG A 44 6.41 15.03 9.21
C ARG A 44 6.19 13.53 9.45
N GLY A 45 6.08 13.13 10.72
CA GLY A 45 5.75 11.76 11.09
C GLY A 45 4.26 11.44 11.15
N HIS A 46 3.38 12.39 10.81
CA HIS A 46 1.93 12.15 10.83
C HIS A 46 1.51 11.16 9.74
N TYR A 47 0.56 10.27 10.09
CA TYR A 47 0.12 9.20 9.19
C TYR A 47 -0.29 9.70 7.80
N GLU A 48 -1.09 10.76 7.72
CA GLU A 48 -1.57 11.30 6.44
C GLU A 48 -0.43 11.89 5.59
N VAL A 49 0.56 12.52 6.22
CA VAL A 49 1.73 13.09 5.55
C VAL A 49 2.57 11.95 4.96
N LEU A 50 2.91 10.95 5.77
CA LEU A 50 3.69 9.79 5.33
C LEU A 50 2.98 8.99 4.23
N HIS A 51 1.66 8.84 4.37
CA HIS A 51 0.85 8.13 3.38
C HIS A 51 0.84 8.87 2.03
N LEU A 52 0.66 10.19 2.05
CA LEU A 52 0.70 11.01 0.85
C LEU A 52 2.11 11.00 0.22
N GLU A 53 3.16 11.17 1.01
CA GLU A 53 4.56 11.12 0.55
C GLU A 53 4.84 9.78 -0.16
N TRP A 54 4.42 8.66 0.44
CA TRP A 54 4.57 7.35 -0.18
C TRP A 54 3.88 7.28 -1.56
N HIS A 55 2.65 7.78 -1.67
CA HIS A 55 1.90 7.77 -2.94
C HIS A 55 2.55 8.64 -4.01
N ILE A 56 3.09 9.81 -3.65
CA ILE A 56 3.82 10.66 -4.57
C ILE A 56 5.06 9.95 -5.12
N HIS A 57 5.88 9.35 -4.24
CA HIS A 57 7.05 8.59 -4.66
C HIS A 57 6.69 7.33 -5.47
N ALA A 58 5.57 6.68 -5.16
CA ALA A 58 5.06 5.54 -5.94
C ALA A 58 4.66 5.95 -7.37
N GLN A 59 4.00 7.09 -7.57
CA GLN A 59 3.72 7.63 -8.91
C GLN A 59 5.00 7.94 -9.69
N ARG A 60 6.07 8.34 -9.01
CA ARG A 60 7.40 8.61 -9.58
C ARG A 60 8.22 7.32 -9.78
N ARG A 61 7.70 6.16 -9.34
CA ARG A 61 8.38 4.85 -9.34
C ARG A 61 9.71 4.84 -8.56
N GLU A 62 9.80 5.66 -7.53
CA GLU A 62 10.95 5.76 -6.64
C GLU A 62 10.82 4.71 -5.52
N TRP A 63 10.90 3.42 -5.91
CA TRP A 63 10.50 2.31 -5.06
C TRP A 63 11.40 2.08 -3.85
N GLU A 64 12.69 2.43 -3.93
CA GLU A 64 13.60 2.42 -2.78
C GLU A 64 13.11 3.40 -1.70
N ARG A 65 12.73 4.62 -2.11
CA ARG A 65 12.18 5.61 -1.18
C ARG A 65 10.85 5.15 -0.60
N CYS A 66 10.00 4.55 -1.42
CA CYS A 66 8.75 3.96 -0.97
C CYS A 66 8.97 2.86 0.10
N ALA A 67 9.99 2.01 -0.07
CA ALA A 67 10.30 0.96 0.89
C ALA A 67 10.79 1.53 2.23
N GLU A 68 11.60 2.59 2.21
CA GLU A 68 12.03 3.30 3.42
C GLU A 68 10.84 3.91 4.17
N LEU A 69 9.95 4.62 3.44
CA LEU A 69 8.74 5.22 4.01
C LEU A 69 7.80 4.16 4.58
N GLY A 70 7.60 3.04 3.88
CA GLY A 70 6.81 1.91 4.37
C GLY A 70 7.37 1.35 5.69
N GLY A 71 8.69 1.15 5.77
CA GLY A 71 9.37 0.73 7.00
C GLY A 71 9.16 1.71 8.15
N TYR A 72 9.33 3.00 7.88
CA TYR A 72 9.09 4.03 8.89
C TYR A 72 7.62 4.08 9.34
N MET A 73 6.65 3.91 8.42
CA MET A 73 5.23 3.80 8.76
C MET A 73 4.94 2.60 9.66
N ILE A 74 5.59 1.45 9.46
CA ILE A 74 5.46 0.28 10.32
C ILE A 74 5.93 0.58 11.74
N GLU A 75 7.06 1.26 11.87
CA GLU A 75 7.62 1.63 13.18
C GLU A 75 6.71 2.60 13.94
N GLN A 76 6.18 3.63 13.26
CA GLN A 76 5.34 4.65 13.87
C GLN A 76 3.90 4.16 14.13
N TYR A 77 3.35 3.33 13.21
CA TYR A 77 1.96 2.89 13.21
C TYR A 77 1.85 1.36 13.06
N PRO A 78 2.42 0.57 13.99
CA PRO A 78 2.48 -0.91 13.86
C PRO A 78 1.10 -1.58 13.80
N ASN A 79 0.05 -0.90 14.28
CA ASN A 79 -1.33 -1.38 14.27
C ASN A 79 -2.12 -0.93 13.02
N SER A 80 -1.48 -0.25 12.07
CA SER A 80 -2.02 0.04 10.75
C SER A 80 -1.47 -0.95 9.73
N SER A 81 -2.35 -1.51 8.88
CA SER A 81 -1.93 -2.39 7.79
C SER A 81 -1.23 -1.65 6.65
N ALA A 82 -1.44 -0.33 6.54
CA ALA A 82 -0.96 0.44 5.40
C ALA A 82 0.57 0.44 5.25
N GLY A 83 1.32 0.62 6.34
CA GLY A 83 2.79 0.58 6.29
C GLY A 83 3.30 -0.78 5.79
N TRP A 84 2.71 -1.87 6.27
CA TRP A 84 3.05 -3.23 5.84
C TRP A 84 2.77 -3.46 4.35
N ILE A 85 1.58 -3.05 3.89
CA ILE A 85 1.20 -3.15 2.47
C ILE A 85 2.12 -2.28 1.61
N ASN A 86 2.38 -1.04 2.02
CA ASN A 86 3.19 -0.09 1.28
C ASN A 86 4.64 -0.59 1.14
N GLN A 87 5.24 -1.10 2.21
CA GLN A 87 6.60 -1.64 2.15
C GLN A 87 6.67 -2.90 1.28
N ALA A 88 5.69 -3.82 1.44
CA ALA A 88 5.63 -5.04 0.64
C ALA A 88 5.45 -4.74 -0.86
N ASN A 89 4.54 -3.82 -1.22
CA ASN A 89 4.37 -3.37 -2.61
C ASN A 89 5.66 -2.75 -3.17
N SER A 90 6.36 -1.95 -2.37
CA SER A 90 7.63 -1.35 -2.80
C SER A 90 8.68 -2.44 -3.11
N LEU A 91 8.79 -3.46 -2.24
CA LEU A 91 9.67 -4.61 -2.48
C LEU A 91 9.27 -5.39 -3.74
N PHE A 92 7.99 -5.58 -3.97
CA PHE A 92 7.47 -6.24 -5.17
C PHE A 92 7.90 -5.51 -6.46
N TYR A 93 7.75 -4.19 -6.51
CA TYR A 93 8.18 -3.40 -7.66
C TYR A 93 9.69 -3.29 -7.81
N LEU A 94 10.46 -3.54 -6.74
CA LEU A 94 11.92 -3.73 -6.77
C LEU A 94 12.34 -5.15 -7.23
N ASN A 95 11.40 -5.96 -7.75
CA ASN A 95 11.60 -7.36 -8.12
C ASN A 95 12.03 -8.28 -6.96
N ARG A 96 11.63 -7.93 -5.74
CA ARG A 96 11.89 -8.67 -4.49
C ARG A 96 10.61 -9.32 -3.98
N SER A 97 9.87 -10.02 -4.86
CA SER A 97 8.56 -10.58 -4.56
C SER A 97 8.56 -11.62 -3.43
N HIS A 98 9.66 -12.36 -3.27
CA HIS A 98 9.83 -13.28 -2.14
C HIS A 98 9.91 -12.53 -0.80
N ASP A 99 10.70 -11.44 -0.75
CA ASP A 99 10.82 -10.62 0.45
C ASP A 99 9.50 -9.91 0.76
N ALA A 100 8.78 -9.44 -0.27
CA ALA A 100 7.44 -8.85 -0.14
C ALA A 100 6.45 -9.85 0.47
N TYR A 101 6.46 -11.10 0.00
CA TYR A 101 5.63 -12.16 0.52
C TYR A 101 5.95 -12.49 1.98
N GLN A 102 7.22 -12.71 2.30
CA GLN A 102 7.67 -13.01 3.66
C GLN A 102 7.34 -11.90 4.67
N LEU A 103 7.38 -10.65 4.21
CA LEU A 103 7.00 -9.50 5.04
C LEU A 103 5.49 -9.46 5.31
N LEU A 104 4.66 -9.74 4.31
CA LEU A 104 3.21 -9.50 4.37
C LEU A 104 2.42 -10.72 4.87
N GLU A 105 2.89 -11.93 4.64
CA GLU A 105 2.19 -13.17 5.00
C GLU A 105 1.80 -13.25 6.48
N PRO A 106 2.72 -13.02 7.46
CA PRO A 106 2.34 -13.06 8.87
C PRO A 106 1.40 -11.92 9.29
N VAL A 107 1.26 -10.89 8.46
CA VAL A 107 0.39 -9.74 8.71
C VAL A 107 -1.07 -10.05 8.41
N ALA A 108 -1.36 -11.05 7.58
CA ALA A 108 -2.72 -11.46 7.22
C ALA A 108 -3.54 -11.86 8.46
N GLU A 109 -2.93 -12.56 9.41
CA GLU A 109 -3.60 -12.95 10.67
C GLU A 109 -3.90 -11.75 11.58
N ARG A 110 -3.10 -10.69 11.50
CA ARG A 110 -3.29 -9.47 12.31
C ARG A 110 -4.43 -8.60 11.78
N PHE A 111 -4.68 -8.62 10.47
CA PHE A 111 -5.68 -7.80 9.80
C PHE A 111 -6.63 -8.66 8.94
N PRO A 112 -7.38 -9.60 9.53
CA PRO A 112 -8.14 -10.63 8.82
C PRO A 112 -9.32 -10.09 7.99
N LYS A 113 -9.64 -8.81 8.10
CA LYS A 113 -10.72 -8.13 7.35
C LYS A 113 -10.20 -7.24 6.21
N ASN A 114 -8.89 -7.20 5.99
CA ASN A 114 -8.30 -6.38 4.94
C ASN A 114 -8.03 -7.26 3.71
N GLU A 115 -8.90 -7.14 2.71
CA GLU A 115 -8.82 -7.91 1.46
C GLU A 115 -7.58 -7.60 0.61
N ALA A 116 -6.99 -6.40 0.78
CA ALA A 116 -5.79 -6.03 0.04
C ALA A 116 -4.57 -6.89 0.42
N ILE A 117 -4.52 -7.41 1.65
CA ILE A 117 -3.39 -8.24 2.09
C ILE A 117 -3.36 -9.58 1.32
N PRO A 118 -4.40 -10.42 1.36
CA PRO A 118 -4.39 -11.67 0.62
C PRO A 118 -4.34 -11.44 -0.90
N TYR A 119 -4.91 -10.36 -1.43
CA TYR A 119 -4.78 -10.02 -2.84
C TYR A 119 -3.32 -9.75 -3.24
N ASN A 120 -2.60 -8.94 -2.48
CA ASN A 120 -1.19 -8.68 -2.74
C ASN A 120 -0.33 -9.94 -2.58
N LEU A 121 -0.63 -10.81 -1.61
CA LEU A 121 0.05 -12.09 -1.44
C LEU A 121 -0.14 -13.00 -2.67
N ALA A 122 -1.33 -12.97 -3.29
CA ALA A 122 -1.58 -13.68 -4.54
C ALA A 122 -0.67 -13.14 -5.68
N CYS A 123 -0.58 -11.82 -5.84
CA CYS A 123 0.30 -11.19 -6.83
C CYS A 123 1.77 -11.55 -6.60
N TYR A 124 2.22 -11.55 -5.34
CA TYR A 124 3.61 -11.88 -5.02
C TYR A 124 3.92 -13.36 -5.27
N ALA A 125 3.01 -14.28 -4.87
CA ALA A 125 3.15 -15.71 -5.11
C ALA A 125 3.20 -16.02 -6.60
N TRP A 126 2.32 -15.42 -7.38
CA TRP A 126 2.35 -15.53 -8.83
C TRP A 126 3.70 -15.08 -9.43
N ARG A 127 4.22 -13.94 -8.98
CA ARG A 127 5.47 -13.36 -9.50
C ARG A 127 6.70 -14.24 -9.29
N PHE A 128 6.76 -15.02 -8.22
CA PHE A 128 7.82 -16.00 -8.03
C PHE A 128 7.48 -17.42 -8.53
N GLY A 129 6.33 -17.59 -9.22
CA GLY A 129 5.98 -18.77 -10.00
C GLY A 129 5.17 -19.83 -9.27
N ASP A 130 4.69 -19.58 -8.04
CA ASP A 130 3.82 -20.50 -7.32
C ASP A 130 2.34 -20.18 -7.61
N ILE A 131 1.85 -20.76 -8.71
CA ILE A 131 0.50 -20.48 -9.22
C ILE A 131 -0.59 -21.04 -8.29
N ASP A 132 -0.34 -22.16 -7.63
CA ASP A 132 -1.33 -22.76 -6.73
C ASP A 132 -1.45 -21.94 -5.45
N LEU A 133 -0.34 -21.52 -4.86
CA LEU A 133 -0.32 -20.61 -3.72
C LEU A 133 -0.96 -19.26 -4.06
N ALA A 134 -0.70 -18.72 -5.27
CA ALA A 134 -1.32 -17.49 -5.73
C ALA A 134 -2.85 -17.62 -5.81
N PHE A 135 -3.35 -18.73 -6.32
CA PHE A 135 -4.78 -18.98 -6.40
C PHE A 135 -5.41 -19.17 -5.02
N ASP A 136 -4.74 -19.86 -4.10
CA ASP A 136 -5.22 -20.01 -2.72
C ASP A 136 -5.37 -18.66 -2.02
N TRP A 137 -4.39 -17.76 -2.17
CA TRP A 137 -4.49 -16.42 -1.62
C TRP A 137 -5.56 -15.55 -2.30
N TYR A 138 -5.74 -15.71 -3.61
CA TYR A 138 -6.85 -15.05 -4.32
C TYR A 138 -8.22 -15.46 -3.74
N LEU A 139 -8.43 -16.75 -3.48
CA LEU A 139 -9.67 -17.23 -2.86
C LEU A 139 -9.88 -16.67 -1.45
N VAL A 140 -8.81 -16.45 -0.70
CA VAL A 140 -8.89 -15.77 0.60
C VAL A 140 -9.32 -14.31 0.40
N ALA A 141 -8.75 -13.59 -0.57
CA ALA A 141 -9.12 -12.20 -0.87
C ALA A 141 -10.60 -12.09 -1.26
N GLU A 142 -11.07 -12.98 -2.13
CA GLU A 142 -12.47 -13.05 -2.57
C GLU A 142 -13.44 -13.31 -1.41
N LYS A 143 -13.04 -14.15 -0.45
CA LYS A 143 -13.83 -14.44 0.75
C LYS A 143 -13.86 -13.28 1.77
N VAL A 144 -12.80 -12.50 1.85
CA VAL A 144 -12.66 -11.38 2.81
C VAL A 144 -13.32 -10.12 2.28
N GLY A 145 -13.18 -9.84 0.99
CA GLY A 145 -13.71 -8.66 0.33
C GLY A 145 -15.06 -8.88 -0.34
N GLU A 146 -15.46 -7.92 -1.16
CA GLU A 146 -16.61 -8.06 -2.05
C GLU A 146 -16.21 -8.94 -3.26
N SER A 147 -16.68 -10.18 -3.27
CA SER A 147 -16.28 -11.22 -4.25
C SER A 147 -16.31 -10.73 -5.71
N GLU A 148 -17.41 -10.09 -6.14
CA GLU A 148 -17.53 -9.57 -7.52
C GLU A 148 -16.47 -8.50 -7.83
N LYS A 149 -16.23 -7.59 -6.90
CA LYS A 149 -15.25 -6.51 -7.05
C LYS A 149 -13.81 -7.05 -7.09
N ILE A 150 -13.48 -7.98 -6.20
CA ILE A 150 -12.16 -8.63 -6.18
C ILE A 150 -11.92 -9.36 -7.50
N ARG A 151 -12.94 -10.07 -8.00
CA ARG A 151 -12.88 -10.76 -9.28
C ARG A 151 -12.69 -9.82 -10.47
N GLU A 152 -13.44 -8.70 -10.50
CA GLU A 152 -13.29 -7.69 -11.55
C GLU A 152 -11.88 -7.09 -11.57
N VAL A 153 -11.35 -6.74 -10.41
CA VAL A 153 -9.97 -6.27 -10.27
C VAL A 153 -8.99 -7.33 -10.76
N ALA A 154 -9.12 -8.57 -10.30
CA ALA A 154 -8.23 -9.67 -10.68
C ALA A 154 -8.23 -9.94 -12.19
N LEU A 155 -9.38 -9.91 -12.85
CA LEU A 155 -9.50 -10.13 -14.29
C LEU A 155 -8.97 -8.96 -15.17
N SER A 156 -8.65 -7.83 -14.55
CA SER A 156 -8.03 -6.68 -15.21
C SER A 156 -6.55 -6.50 -14.83
N ASP A 157 -6.06 -7.24 -13.83
CA ASP A 157 -4.71 -7.11 -13.30
C ASP A 157 -3.72 -8.01 -14.06
N PRO A 158 -2.78 -7.43 -14.83
CA PRO A 158 -1.79 -8.20 -15.57
C PRO A 158 -0.81 -8.95 -14.66
N ASP A 159 -0.68 -8.53 -13.39
CA ASP A 159 0.22 -9.17 -12.43
C ASP A 159 -0.27 -10.56 -11.99
N ILE A 160 -1.51 -10.95 -12.34
CA ILE A 160 -2.05 -12.29 -12.09
C ILE A 160 -2.76 -12.90 -13.31
N GLU A 161 -2.37 -12.47 -14.52
CA GLU A 161 -3.01 -12.90 -15.77
C GLU A 161 -3.14 -14.43 -15.92
N GLN A 162 -2.16 -15.20 -15.45
CA GLN A 162 -2.21 -16.67 -15.52
C GLN A 162 -3.26 -17.31 -14.62
N LEU A 163 -3.81 -16.56 -13.65
CA LEU A 163 -4.92 -17.02 -12.84
C LEU A 163 -6.28 -16.81 -13.50
N TRP A 164 -6.37 -16.04 -14.60
CA TRP A 164 -7.65 -15.71 -15.22
C TRP A 164 -8.46 -16.92 -15.62
N ASP A 165 -7.81 -17.97 -16.14
CA ASP A 165 -8.49 -19.21 -16.50
C ASP A 165 -9.07 -19.95 -15.29
N LYS A 166 -8.37 -19.90 -14.13
CA LYS A 166 -8.83 -20.47 -12.86
C LYS A 166 -9.95 -19.61 -12.22
N ILE A 167 -9.88 -18.28 -12.40
CA ILE A 167 -10.89 -17.33 -11.91
C ILE A 167 -12.18 -17.40 -12.75
N GLY A 168 -12.11 -17.92 -13.96
CA GLY A 168 -13.26 -18.16 -14.83
C GLY A 168 -13.52 -17.03 -15.81
N LYS A 169 -12.51 -16.63 -16.52
CA LYS A 169 -12.62 -15.77 -17.71
C LYS A 169 -13.10 -16.56 -18.89
#